data_464e0828d2a6b7d0dcf377f130c8b105
#
_entry.id   464e0828d2a6b7d0dcf377f130c8b105
#
_cell.length_a   1.000
_cell.length_b   1.000
_cell.length_c   1.000
_cell.angle_alpha   90.00
_cell.angle_beta   90.00
_cell.angle_gamma   90.00
#
_symmetry.space_group_name_H-M   'P 1'
#
loop_
_entity.id
_entity.type
_entity.pdbx_description
1 polymer ?
#
loop_
_entity_poly.entity_id
_entity_poly.type
_entity_poly.pdbx_seq_one_letter_code
_entity_poly.pdbx_strand_id
1 'polypeptide(L)'
;SMTNLIGKLQRVHLREVWKHEAYDFTQWMQVNIDILNDSLGLELVSAEREQAAGAFSIDLVAESSDGDTYIIENQLEKSNHDHLGKVITYLTAMKAKGAIWIVSEPRQEHVNAMAWLNESSNADFYLVKVEAVRIGDSPAAPLLTLIVGPSAEAKEAGRAKQEFAQRYEIRKQWWMQLIALPGAKLHAHITPSTSSWIGVSSGVRGLNLNYSATKAECGVELYIDRGKEREEENEL
;
A
#
# COMPACT_ATOMS: atom_id res chain seq x y z
N SER A 1 0.60 -53.30 11.07
CA SER A 1 0.19 -51.98 10.58
C SER A 1 1.17 -50.97 11.11
N MET A 2 1.95 -50.35 10.20
CA MET A 2 2.78 -49.20 10.55
C MET A 2 1.84 -48.02 10.81
N THR A 3 1.59 -47.72 12.08
CA THR A 3 0.98 -46.48 12.47
C THR A 3 1.99 -45.36 12.09
N ASN A 4 1.68 -44.56 11.09
CA ASN A 4 2.48 -43.37 10.79
C ASN A 4 2.52 -42.51 12.07
N LEU A 5 3.73 -42.40 12.65
CA LEU A 5 3.96 -41.57 13.80
C LEU A 5 3.85 -40.11 13.33
N ILE A 6 2.79 -39.44 13.74
CA ILE A 6 2.64 -37.98 13.46
C ILE A 6 3.36 -37.22 14.57
N GLY A 7 4.39 -36.48 14.18
CA GLY A 7 5.13 -35.61 15.09
C GLY A 7 4.30 -34.40 15.54
N LYS A 8 4.60 -33.90 16.73
CA LYS A 8 4.02 -32.66 17.25
C LYS A 8 5.05 -31.54 17.12
N LEU A 9 4.64 -30.46 16.45
CA LEU A 9 5.44 -29.27 16.33
C LEU A 9 5.50 -28.54 17.68
N GLN A 10 6.69 -28.18 18.10
CA GLN A 10 6.96 -27.40 19.32
C GLN A 10 7.58 -26.07 18.92
N ARG A 11 7.11 -24.97 19.53
CA ARG A 11 7.76 -23.64 19.39
C ARG A 11 8.91 -23.52 20.38
N VAL A 12 10.01 -22.96 19.87
CA VAL A 12 11.22 -22.67 20.63
C VAL A 12 11.40 -21.15 20.66
N HIS A 13 11.92 -20.62 21.75
CA HIS A 13 12.17 -19.20 21.81
C HIS A 13 13.24 -18.79 20.78
N LEU A 14 12.98 -17.74 19.99
CA LEU A 14 13.89 -17.32 18.93
C LEU A 14 15.31 -17.05 19.43
N ARG A 15 15.47 -16.49 20.63
CA ARG A 15 16.77 -16.17 21.24
C ARG A 15 17.54 -17.41 21.74
N GLU A 16 16.90 -18.55 21.84
CA GLU A 16 17.59 -19.83 22.07
C GLU A 16 18.32 -20.31 20.81
N VAL A 17 17.79 -19.99 19.62
CA VAL A 17 18.36 -20.37 18.34
C VAL A 17 19.33 -19.28 17.83
N TRP A 18 18.89 -18.03 17.87
CA TRP A 18 19.66 -16.87 17.45
C TRP A 18 19.84 -15.90 18.62
N LYS A 19 20.98 -15.96 19.29
CA LYS A 19 21.24 -15.15 20.48
C LYS A 19 21.36 -13.67 20.16
N HIS A 20 21.94 -13.36 19.01
CA HIS A 20 22.16 -12.00 18.52
C HIS A 20 21.50 -11.82 17.16
N GLU A 21 20.63 -10.83 17.05
CA GLU A 21 19.87 -10.55 15.83
C GLU A 21 20.79 -10.24 14.66
N ALA A 22 21.72 -9.28 14.80
CA ALA A 22 22.59 -8.86 13.72
C ALA A 22 23.59 -9.94 13.28
N TYR A 23 24.17 -10.66 14.24
CA TYR A 23 25.20 -11.67 13.92
C TYR A 23 24.58 -13.02 13.54
N ASP A 24 23.71 -13.54 14.39
CA ASP A 24 23.26 -14.92 14.25
C ASP A 24 22.17 -15.04 13.19
N PHE A 25 21.09 -14.27 13.30
CA PHE A 25 19.95 -14.40 12.41
C PHE A 25 20.23 -13.80 11.04
N THR A 26 20.77 -12.58 10.99
CA THR A 26 21.06 -11.91 9.72
C THR A 26 22.11 -12.68 8.91
N GLN A 27 23.14 -13.17 9.56
CA GLN A 27 24.16 -14.01 8.92
C GLN A 27 23.55 -15.34 8.42
N TRP A 28 22.73 -15.96 9.24
CA TRP A 28 22.04 -17.19 8.84
C TRP A 28 21.12 -16.96 7.65
N MET A 29 20.35 -15.87 7.65
CA MET A 29 19.45 -15.51 6.55
C MET A 29 20.21 -15.22 5.26
N GLN A 30 21.38 -14.58 5.34
CA GLN A 30 22.22 -14.31 4.17
C GLN A 30 22.59 -15.59 3.42
N VAL A 31 22.95 -16.65 4.15
CA VAL A 31 23.35 -17.95 3.56
C VAL A 31 22.17 -18.82 3.17
N ASN A 32 20.99 -18.54 3.71
CA ASN A 32 19.77 -19.33 3.52
C ASN A 32 18.64 -18.47 2.91
N ILE A 33 19.00 -17.61 1.96
CA ILE A 33 18.04 -16.70 1.32
C ILE A 33 16.94 -17.45 0.54
N ASP A 34 17.19 -18.67 0.14
CA ASP A 34 16.24 -19.59 -0.50
C ASP A 34 14.98 -19.80 0.33
N ILE A 35 15.07 -19.74 1.66
CA ILE A 35 13.89 -19.85 2.54
C ILE A 35 12.92 -18.70 2.34
N LEU A 36 13.40 -17.48 2.08
CA LEU A 36 12.56 -16.35 1.71
C LEU A 36 11.91 -16.57 0.35
N ASN A 37 12.63 -17.11 -0.62
CA ASN A 37 12.09 -17.42 -1.93
C ASN A 37 10.90 -18.38 -1.83
N ASP A 38 11.05 -19.45 -1.07
CA ASP A 38 9.98 -20.43 -0.85
C ASP A 38 8.78 -19.83 -0.14
N SER A 39 9.01 -18.96 0.83
CA SER A 39 7.94 -18.37 1.65
C SER A 39 7.21 -17.22 0.97
N LEU A 40 7.89 -16.46 0.10
CA LEU A 40 7.39 -15.22 -0.50
C LEU A 40 7.12 -15.33 -2.00
N GLY A 41 7.50 -16.43 -2.64
CA GLY A 41 7.42 -16.58 -4.09
C GLY A 41 8.37 -15.63 -4.84
N LEU A 42 9.56 -15.39 -4.28
CA LEU A 42 10.59 -14.56 -4.86
C LEU A 42 11.71 -15.42 -5.49
N GLU A 43 12.53 -14.80 -6.29
CA GLU A 43 13.72 -15.40 -6.90
C GLU A 43 14.96 -14.57 -6.56
N LEU A 44 15.25 -14.43 -5.26
CA LEU A 44 16.46 -13.77 -4.78
C LEU A 44 17.67 -14.68 -5.02
N VAL A 45 18.72 -14.14 -5.63
CA VAL A 45 19.90 -14.91 -6.05
C VAL A 45 21.14 -14.58 -5.22
N SER A 46 21.15 -13.43 -4.56
CA SER A 46 22.25 -13.00 -3.69
C SER A 46 21.73 -12.11 -2.56
N ALA A 47 22.47 -12.06 -1.47
CA ALA A 47 22.27 -11.13 -0.38
C ALA A 47 23.60 -10.69 0.21
N GLU A 48 23.72 -9.40 0.51
CA GLU A 48 24.89 -8.79 1.14
C GLU A 48 24.49 -8.14 2.45
N ARG A 49 25.34 -8.30 3.48
CA ARG A 49 25.12 -7.74 4.82
C ARG A 49 25.63 -6.30 4.95
N GLU A 50 24.97 -5.56 5.85
CA GLU A 50 25.45 -4.27 6.35
C GLU A 50 25.85 -3.27 5.26
N GLN A 51 24.99 -3.15 4.25
CA GLN A 51 25.20 -2.15 3.20
C GLN A 51 24.97 -0.75 3.78
N ALA A 52 26.00 0.08 3.71
CA ALA A 52 25.89 1.49 4.09
C ALA A 52 25.19 2.28 2.98
N ALA A 53 24.03 2.84 3.29
CA ALA A 53 23.35 3.82 2.45
C ALA A 53 23.45 5.19 3.13
N GLY A 54 24.56 5.87 2.92
CA GLY A 54 24.86 7.11 3.64
C GLY A 54 25.10 6.89 5.15
N ALA A 55 24.25 7.46 6.00
CA ALA A 55 24.30 7.28 7.46
C ALA A 55 23.54 6.03 7.94
N PHE A 56 23.00 5.22 7.04
CA PHE A 56 22.12 4.09 7.37
C PHE A 56 22.87 2.76 7.23
N SER A 57 22.53 1.82 8.10
CA SER A 57 23.01 0.44 8.06
C SER A 57 21.82 -0.46 7.79
N ILE A 58 21.80 -1.10 6.63
CA ILE A 58 20.75 -2.03 6.18
C ILE A 58 21.21 -3.44 6.53
N ASP A 59 20.35 -4.24 7.18
CA ASP A 59 20.73 -5.59 7.60
C ASP A 59 21.16 -6.47 6.43
N LEU A 60 20.30 -6.55 5.39
CA LEU A 60 20.60 -7.25 4.14
C LEU A 60 20.09 -6.47 2.94
N VAL A 61 20.87 -6.46 1.87
CA VAL A 61 20.44 -6.05 0.53
C VAL A 61 20.52 -7.28 -0.37
N ALA A 62 19.40 -7.63 -0.98
CA ALA A 62 19.30 -8.78 -1.87
C ALA A 62 19.01 -8.34 -3.31
N GLU A 63 19.42 -9.18 -4.26
CA GLU A 63 19.13 -9.00 -5.69
C GLU A 63 18.33 -10.20 -6.19
N SER A 64 17.30 -9.91 -6.99
CA SER A 64 16.53 -10.96 -7.67
C SER A 64 17.18 -11.41 -8.98
N SER A 65 16.69 -12.52 -9.54
CA SER A 65 17.11 -13.01 -10.86
C SER A 65 16.91 -11.98 -11.98
N ASP A 66 15.96 -11.07 -11.83
CA ASP A 66 15.67 -9.97 -12.77
C ASP A 66 16.57 -8.74 -12.56
N GLY A 67 17.45 -8.75 -11.56
CA GLY A 67 18.31 -7.62 -11.20
C GLY A 67 17.64 -6.56 -10.32
N ASP A 68 16.45 -6.83 -9.81
CA ASP A 68 15.77 -5.93 -8.89
C ASP A 68 16.37 -6.01 -7.48
N THR A 69 16.50 -4.86 -6.82
CA THR A 69 17.01 -4.76 -5.46
C THR A 69 15.89 -4.87 -4.43
N TYR A 70 16.12 -5.65 -3.39
CA TYR A 70 15.27 -5.79 -2.22
C TYR A 70 16.07 -5.47 -0.95
N ILE A 71 15.50 -4.68 -0.05
CA ILE A 71 16.06 -4.50 1.29
C ILE A 71 15.39 -5.45 2.27
N ILE A 72 16.16 -5.95 3.24
CA ILE A 72 15.64 -6.86 4.26
C ILE A 72 16.05 -6.30 5.62
N GLU A 73 15.06 -6.07 6.46
CA GLU A 73 15.21 -5.65 7.85
C GLU A 73 14.74 -6.76 8.78
N ASN A 74 15.59 -7.14 9.72
CA ASN A 74 15.35 -8.19 10.69
C ASN A 74 15.07 -7.60 12.07
N GLN A 75 13.97 -8.02 12.68
CA GLN A 75 13.61 -7.61 14.04
C GLN A 75 13.05 -8.82 14.78
N LEU A 76 13.89 -9.50 15.57
CA LEU A 76 13.46 -10.67 16.34
C LEU A 76 12.62 -10.31 17.58
N GLU A 77 11.83 -9.26 17.47
CA GLU A 77 10.97 -8.68 18.49
C GLU A 77 9.62 -8.32 17.89
N LYS A 78 8.73 -7.74 18.70
CA LYS A 78 7.51 -7.11 18.21
C LYS A 78 7.85 -5.98 17.24
N SER A 79 7.10 -5.88 16.16
CA SER A 79 7.24 -4.77 15.22
C SER A 79 7.09 -3.41 15.94
N ASN A 80 7.86 -2.42 15.51
CA ASN A 80 7.81 -1.06 16.05
C ASN A 80 7.91 0.00 14.95
N HIS A 81 7.62 1.24 15.31
CA HIS A 81 7.62 2.37 14.36
C HIS A 81 9.02 2.71 13.85
N ASP A 82 10.07 2.51 14.66
CA ASP A 82 11.44 2.77 14.23
C ASP A 82 11.86 1.88 13.09
N HIS A 83 11.55 0.57 13.15
CA HIS A 83 11.84 -0.35 12.06
C HIS A 83 10.96 -0.11 10.83
N LEU A 84 9.69 0.26 11.02
CA LEU A 84 8.85 0.67 9.89
C LEU A 84 9.46 1.89 9.18
N GLY A 85 9.93 2.86 9.94
CA GLY A 85 10.65 4.02 9.41
C GLY A 85 11.90 3.65 8.63
N LYS A 86 12.71 2.71 9.16
CA LYS A 86 13.89 2.16 8.47
C LYS A 86 13.50 1.49 7.15
N VAL A 87 12.50 0.61 7.16
CA VAL A 87 12.02 -0.11 5.96
C VAL A 87 11.70 0.86 4.83
N ILE A 88 10.93 1.92 5.12
CA ILE A 88 10.55 2.93 4.13
C ILE A 88 11.77 3.73 3.67
N THR A 89 12.58 4.19 4.63
CA THR A 89 13.75 5.04 4.35
C THR A 89 14.79 4.28 3.51
N TYR A 90 15.07 3.03 3.85
CA TYR A 90 16.07 2.23 3.15
C TYR A 90 15.60 1.82 1.75
N LEU A 91 14.32 1.47 1.61
CA LEU A 91 13.73 1.22 0.29
C LEU A 91 13.92 2.41 -0.65
N THR A 92 13.64 3.63 -0.16
CA THR A 92 13.77 4.84 -0.97
C THR A 92 15.22 5.21 -1.25
N ALA A 93 16.11 5.11 -0.25
CA ALA A 93 17.54 5.40 -0.39
C ALA A 93 18.22 4.48 -1.42
N MET A 94 17.88 3.20 -1.41
CA MET A 94 18.41 2.18 -2.34
C MET A 94 17.67 2.15 -3.67
N LYS A 95 16.59 2.91 -3.84
CA LYS A 95 15.67 2.81 -4.99
C LYS A 95 15.26 1.36 -5.23
N ALA A 96 15.05 0.62 -4.13
CA ALA A 96 14.73 -0.78 -4.17
C ALA A 96 13.32 -1.02 -4.73
N LYS A 97 13.13 -2.16 -5.39
CA LYS A 97 11.82 -2.60 -5.83
C LYS A 97 10.94 -3.01 -4.66
N GLY A 98 11.52 -3.63 -3.66
CA GLY A 98 10.78 -4.12 -2.52
C GLY A 98 11.56 -4.08 -1.22
N ALA A 99 10.81 -4.23 -0.12
CA ALA A 99 11.31 -4.32 1.23
C ALA A 99 10.67 -5.49 1.96
N ILE A 100 11.48 -6.27 2.66
CA ILE A 100 11.07 -7.43 3.45
C ILE A 100 11.38 -7.12 4.91
N TRP A 101 10.35 -7.04 5.73
CA TRP A 101 10.48 -6.83 7.17
C TRP A 101 10.13 -8.12 7.91
N ILE A 102 11.11 -8.70 8.60
CA ILE A 102 10.98 -9.95 9.34
C ILE A 102 10.88 -9.64 10.82
N VAL A 103 9.79 -10.06 11.45
CA VAL A 103 9.49 -9.78 12.86
C VAL A 103 9.04 -11.03 13.60
N SER A 104 9.20 -11.07 14.92
CA SER A 104 8.66 -12.17 15.74
C SER A 104 7.16 -12.04 15.99
N GLU A 105 6.67 -10.82 16.16
CA GLU A 105 5.26 -10.52 16.41
C GLU A 105 4.84 -9.28 15.64
N PRO A 106 4.12 -9.41 14.52
CA PRO A 106 3.60 -8.29 13.77
C PRO A 106 2.42 -7.66 14.53
N ARG A 107 2.52 -6.39 14.86
CA ARG A 107 1.42 -5.62 15.47
C ARG A 107 0.45 -5.17 14.39
N GLN A 108 -0.84 -5.13 14.73
CA GLN A 108 -1.91 -4.85 13.76
C GLN A 108 -1.75 -3.49 13.06
N GLU A 109 -1.30 -2.47 13.77
CA GLU A 109 -1.03 -1.16 13.17
C GLU A 109 0.02 -1.21 12.05
N HIS A 110 1.06 -2.05 12.19
CA HIS A 110 2.08 -2.23 11.17
C HIS A 110 1.62 -3.13 10.03
N VAL A 111 0.79 -4.12 10.31
CA VAL A 111 0.09 -4.92 9.28
C VAL A 111 -0.72 -3.99 8.37
N ASN A 112 -1.52 -3.10 8.97
CA ASN A 112 -2.33 -2.14 8.24
C ASN A 112 -1.47 -1.13 7.44
N ALA A 113 -0.39 -0.64 8.04
CA ALA A 113 0.53 0.28 7.36
C ALA A 113 1.21 -0.36 6.15
N MET A 114 1.70 -1.60 6.29
CA MET A 114 2.34 -2.33 5.19
C MET A 114 1.36 -2.65 4.06
N ALA A 115 0.12 -3.02 4.41
CA ALA A 115 -0.95 -3.22 3.43
C ALA A 115 -1.26 -1.93 2.66
N TRP A 116 -1.35 -0.80 3.37
CA TRP A 116 -1.56 0.52 2.74
C TRP A 116 -0.40 0.92 1.83
N LEU A 117 0.85 0.66 2.22
CA LEU A 117 2.02 0.93 1.38
C LEU A 117 1.99 0.13 0.08
N ASN A 118 1.57 -1.14 0.12
CA ASN A 118 1.39 -1.95 -1.08
C ASN A 118 0.30 -1.42 -2.01
N GLU A 119 -0.77 -0.86 -1.46
CA GLU A 119 -1.85 -0.26 -2.24
C GLU A 119 -1.44 1.11 -2.83
N SER A 120 -0.67 1.91 -2.06
CA SER A 120 -0.42 3.32 -2.34
C SER A 120 0.88 3.58 -3.11
N SER A 121 1.74 2.57 -3.30
CA SER A 121 3.02 2.72 -3.99
C SER A 121 3.25 1.61 -5.03
N ASN A 122 4.22 1.83 -5.91
CA ASN A 122 4.67 0.83 -6.87
C ASN A 122 5.68 -0.16 -6.28
N ALA A 123 6.18 0.09 -5.07
CA ALA A 123 7.09 -0.80 -4.38
C ALA A 123 6.36 -1.99 -3.76
N ASP A 124 7.10 -3.06 -3.51
CA ASP A 124 6.59 -4.30 -2.95
C ASP A 124 6.99 -4.41 -1.48
N PHE A 125 6.01 -4.44 -0.58
CA PHE A 125 6.23 -4.52 0.86
C PHE A 125 5.79 -5.88 1.40
N TYR A 126 6.73 -6.57 2.07
CA TYR A 126 6.50 -7.86 2.70
C TYR A 126 6.69 -7.74 4.21
N LEU A 127 5.68 -8.11 4.97
CA LEU A 127 5.77 -8.29 6.42
C LEU A 127 5.71 -9.79 6.72
N VAL A 128 6.79 -10.32 7.31
CA VAL A 128 6.98 -11.74 7.54
C VAL A 128 7.11 -12.00 9.03
N LYS A 129 6.36 -12.95 9.54
CA LYS A 129 6.53 -13.45 10.90
C LYS A 129 7.53 -14.58 10.89
N VAL A 130 8.51 -14.54 11.80
CA VAL A 130 9.44 -15.63 12.04
C VAL A 130 9.16 -16.29 13.40
N GLU A 131 9.13 -17.62 13.39
CA GLU A 131 9.08 -18.47 14.57
C GLU A 131 10.21 -19.49 14.48
N ALA A 132 10.69 -20.01 15.60
CA ALA A 132 11.55 -21.18 15.66
C ALA A 132 10.72 -22.38 16.11
N VAL A 133 10.83 -23.48 15.39
CA VAL A 133 10.05 -24.68 15.63
C VAL A 133 10.93 -25.94 15.59
N ARG A 134 10.50 -26.99 16.27
CA ARG A 134 11.14 -28.33 16.16
C ARG A 134 10.11 -29.43 16.37
N ILE A 135 10.47 -30.64 15.98
CA ILE A 135 9.70 -31.86 16.25
C ILE A 135 10.59 -32.78 17.08
N GLY A 136 10.14 -33.10 18.32
CA GLY A 136 10.93 -33.91 19.25
C GLY A 136 12.29 -33.28 19.54
N ASP A 137 13.36 -34.05 19.40
CA ASP A 137 14.75 -33.62 19.64
C ASP A 137 15.47 -33.14 18.38
N SER A 138 14.74 -32.85 17.30
CA SER A 138 15.35 -32.32 16.09
C SER A 138 15.98 -30.94 16.32
N PRO A 139 16.97 -30.53 15.50
CA PRO A 139 17.40 -29.14 15.47
C PRO A 139 16.21 -28.21 15.24
N ALA A 140 16.24 -27.01 15.83
CA ALA A 140 15.24 -26.01 15.57
C ALA A 140 15.35 -25.49 14.13
N ALA A 141 14.21 -25.24 13.52
CA ALA A 141 14.10 -24.69 12.18
C ALA A 141 13.29 -23.40 12.19
N PRO A 142 13.55 -22.43 11.32
CA PRO A 142 12.71 -21.25 11.16
C PRO A 142 11.41 -21.65 10.47
N LEU A 143 10.33 -21.05 10.93
CA LEU A 143 9.03 -21.04 10.25
C LEU A 143 8.71 -19.60 9.88
N LEU A 144 8.72 -19.31 8.59
CA LEU A 144 8.37 -18.00 8.05
C LEU A 144 6.92 -18.01 7.58
N THR A 145 6.17 -17.00 8.00
CA THR A 145 4.77 -16.83 7.58
C THR A 145 4.61 -15.44 6.97
N LEU A 146 4.19 -15.39 5.72
CA LEU A 146 3.84 -14.13 5.07
C LEU A 146 2.55 -13.57 5.71
N ILE A 147 2.66 -12.40 6.32
CA ILE A 147 1.52 -11.69 6.95
C ILE A 147 0.92 -10.67 5.98
N VAL A 148 1.77 -9.88 5.32
CA VAL A 148 1.38 -8.92 4.29
C VAL A 148 2.34 -9.03 3.12
N GLY A 149 1.82 -9.06 1.92
CA GLY A 149 2.59 -9.01 0.69
C GLY A 149 1.88 -8.21 -0.40
N PRO A 150 2.57 -7.88 -1.48
CA PRO A 150 1.96 -7.21 -2.62
C PRO A 150 0.98 -8.15 -3.32
N SER A 151 -0.13 -7.58 -3.82
CA SER A 151 -1.07 -8.26 -4.70
C SER A 151 -1.39 -7.38 -5.90
N ALA A 152 -1.67 -8.00 -7.04
CA ALA A 152 -2.06 -7.29 -8.25
C ALA A 152 -3.36 -6.51 -8.02
N GLU A 153 -4.32 -7.12 -7.33
CA GLU A 153 -5.62 -6.51 -7.00
C GLU A 153 -5.47 -5.28 -6.10
N ALA A 154 -4.61 -5.35 -5.07
CA ALA A 154 -4.37 -4.22 -4.17
C ALA A 154 -3.73 -3.04 -4.91
N LYS A 155 -2.76 -3.30 -5.78
CA LYS A 155 -2.10 -2.26 -6.60
C LYS A 155 -3.05 -1.67 -7.64
N GLU A 156 -3.91 -2.46 -8.25
CA GLU A 156 -4.93 -1.98 -9.18
C GLU A 156 -5.97 -1.10 -8.46
N ALA A 157 -6.45 -1.53 -7.30
CA ALA A 157 -7.35 -0.75 -6.46
C ALA A 157 -6.71 0.59 -6.04
N GLY A 158 -5.44 0.59 -5.67
CA GLY A 158 -4.69 1.80 -5.33
C GLY A 158 -4.57 2.77 -6.51
N ARG A 159 -4.24 2.28 -7.70
CA ARG A 159 -4.20 3.09 -8.93
C ARG A 159 -5.57 3.68 -9.26
N ALA A 160 -6.62 2.88 -9.18
CA ALA A 160 -7.99 3.35 -9.43
C ALA A 160 -8.39 4.47 -8.45
N LYS A 161 -8.05 4.35 -7.16
CA LYS A 161 -8.29 5.39 -6.16
C LYS A 161 -7.50 6.68 -6.46
N GLN A 162 -6.25 6.57 -6.85
CA GLN A 162 -5.42 7.72 -7.21
C GLN A 162 -5.95 8.44 -8.45
N GLU A 163 -6.31 7.69 -9.50
CA GLU A 163 -6.92 8.26 -10.72
C GLU A 163 -8.25 8.95 -10.42
N PHE A 164 -9.05 8.38 -9.52
CA PHE A 164 -10.31 8.96 -9.09
C PHE A 164 -10.10 10.28 -8.34
N ALA A 165 -9.17 10.31 -7.36
CA ALA A 165 -8.82 11.51 -6.61
C ALA A 165 -8.26 12.61 -7.53
N GLN A 166 -7.38 12.26 -8.46
CA GLN A 166 -6.80 13.18 -9.43
C GLN A 166 -7.87 13.79 -10.34
N ARG A 167 -8.85 12.99 -10.77
CA ARG A 167 -9.98 13.45 -11.58
C ARG A 167 -10.81 14.52 -10.86
N TYR A 168 -11.05 14.32 -9.57
CA TYR A 168 -11.78 15.30 -8.77
C TYR A 168 -11.02 16.62 -8.64
N GLU A 169 -9.72 16.56 -8.41
CA GLU A 169 -8.90 17.77 -8.30
C GLU A 169 -8.83 18.53 -9.63
N ILE A 170 -8.62 17.84 -10.74
CA ILE A 170 -8.65 18.42 -12.09
C ILE A 170 -10.00 19.10 -12.34
N ARG A 171 -11.12 18.47 -11.99
CA ARG A 171 -12.46 19.04 -12.16
C ARG A 171 -12.65 20.29 -11.32
N LYS A 172 -12.20 20.27 -10.08
CA LYS A 172 -12.25 21.45 -9.20
C LYS A 172 -11.48 22.63 -9.78
N GLN A 173 -10.26 22.39 -10.27
CA GLN A 173 -9.44 23.43 -10.93
C GLN A 173 -10.09 23.94 -12.21
N TRP A 174 -10.71 23.07 -12.99
CA TRP A 174 -11.45 23.44 -14.17
C TRP A 174 -12.64 24.34 -13.84
N TRP A 175 -13.41 24.03 -12.78
CA TRP A 175 -14.47 24.93 -12.30
C TRP A 175 -13.91 26.29 -11.88
N MET A 176 -12.79 26.33 -11.18
CA MET A 176 -12.16 27.60 -10.78
C MET A 176 -11.85 28.47 -12.00
N GLN A 177 -11.33 27.89 -13.05
CA GLN A 177 -11.03 28.60 -14.31
C GLN A 177 -12.31 29.04 -15.01
N LEU A 178 -13.33 28.19 -15.11
CA LEU A 178 -14.59 28.50 -15.79
C LEU A 178 -15.31 29.67 -15.13
N ILE A 179 -15.49 29.64 -13.82
CA ILE A 179 -16.23 30.70 -13.09
C ILE A 179 -15.47 32.05 -13.06
N ALA A 180 -14.16 32.04 -13.30
CA ALA A 180 -13.35 33.26 -13.46
C ALA A 180 -13.54 33.95 -14.82
N LEU A 181 -14.15 33.27 -15.81
CA LEU A 181 -14.40 33.85 -17.12
C LEU A 181 -15.48 34.94 -17.06
N PRO A 182 -15.33 36.04 -17.84
CA PRO A 182 -16.35 37.10 -17.87
C PRO A 182 -17.73 36.64 -18.27
N GLY A 183 -17.85 35.55 -19.04
CA GLY A 183 -19.12 34.96 -19.45
C GLY A 183 -19.86 34.20 -18.35
N ALA A 184 -19.15 33.78 -17.30
CA ALA A 184 -19.69 32.97 -16.20
C ALA A 184 -20.18 33.81 -14.99
N LYS A 185 -20.55 35.07 -15.19
CA LYS A 185 -20.89 36.03 -14.11
C LYS A 185 -21.93 35.50 -13.11
N LEU A 186 -22.93 34.78 -13.58
CA LEU A 186 -23.98 34.19 -12.72
C LEU A 186 -23.43 33.17 -11.73
N HIS A 187 -22.37 32.45 -12.11
CA HIS A 187 -21.73 31.40 -11.32
C HIS A 187 -20.51 31.88 -10.53
N ALA A 188 -20.09 33.14 -10.68
CA ALA A 188 -18.86 33.69 -10.10
C ALA A 188 -18.80 33.61 -8.55
N HIS A 189 -19.95 33.53 -7.87
CA HIS A 189 -20.03 33.43 -6.40
C HIS A 189 -20.00 31.98 -5.89
N ILE A 190 -20.00 30.98 -6.78
CA ILE A 190 -19.98 29.57 -6.38
C ILE A 190 -18.58 29.17 -5.94
N THR A 191 -18.50 28.47 -4.82
CA THR A 191 -17.24 27.81 -4.41
C THR A 191 -17.05 26.53 -5.23
N PRO A 192 -15.97 26.41 -6.01
CA PRO A 192 -15.70 25.21 -6.78
C PRO A 192 -15.64 23.96 -5.92
N SER A 193 -16.31 22.91 -6.38
CA SER A 193 -16.36 21.61 -5.71
C SER A 193 -15.84 20.50 -6.63
N THR A 194 -15.85 19.28 -6.16
CA THR A 194 -15.52 18.09 -6.93
C THR A 194 -16.69 17.53 -7.72
N SER A 195 -17.86 18.16 -7.63
CA SER A 195 -19.09 17.73 -8.32
C SER A 195 -18.96 17.81 -9.84
N SER A 196 -19.69 16.96 -10.55
CA SER A 196 -19.74 16.96 -12.02
C SER A 196 -20.58 18.11 -12.58
N TRP A 197 -21.23 18.87 -11.73
CA TRP A 197 -22.02 20.03 -12.12
C TRP A 197 -21.94 21.13 -11.07
N ILE A 198 -22.17 22.37 -11.50
CA ILE A 198 -22.39 23.54 -10.66
C ILE A 198 -23.60 24.27 -11.20
N GLY A 199 -24.46 24.75 -10.32
CA GLY A 199 -25.71 25.39 -10.71
C GLY A 199 -26.04 26.63 -9.91
N VAL A 200 -26.75 27.54 -10.53
CA VAL A 200 -27.30 28.76 -9.91
C VAL A 200 -28.77 28.91 -10.24
N SER A 201 -29.50 29.55 -9.34
CA SER A 201 -30.87 29.93 -9.63
C SER A 201 -30.95 30.94 -10.76
N SER A 202 -31.87 30.74 -11.69
CA SER A 202 -32.16 31.73 -12.76
C SER A 202 -32.89 32.98 -12.27
N GLY A 203 -33.29 33.01 -10.97
CA GLY A 203 -34.19 34.01 -10.44
C GLY A 203 -35.69 33.63 -10.56
N VAL A 204 -35.99 32.58 -11.29
CA VAL A 204 -37.31 32.00 -11.43
C VAL A 204 -37.39 30.70 -10.62
N ARG A 205 -38.43 30.58 -9.78
CA ARG A 205 -38.60 29.40 -8.91
C ARG A 205 -38.63 28.12 -9.76
N GLY A 206 -37.79 27.17 -9.41
CA GLY A 206 -37.69 25.86 -10.06
C GLY A 206 -36.90 25.86 -11.37
N LEU A 207 -36.25 26.97 -11.73
CA LEU A 207 -35.35 27.02 -12.90
C LEU A 207 -33.93 27.32 -12.44
N ASN A 208 -33.00 26.43 -12.76
CA ASN A 208 -31.59 26.59 -12.48
C ASN A 208 -30.77 26.53 -13.76
N LEU A 209 -29.70 27.28 -13.79
CA LEU A 209 -28.70 27.27 -14.88
C LEU A 209 -27.49 26.48 -14.39
N ASN A 210 -27.21 25.38 -15.04
CA ASN A 210 -26.15 24.47 -14.66
C ASN A 210 -25.06 24.42 -15.73
N TYR A 211 -23.82 24.31 -15.27
CA TYR A 211 -22.72 23.79 -16.06
C TYR A 211 -22.47 22.34 -15.62
N SER A 212 -22.27 21.46 -16.54
CA SER A 212 -21.87 20.07 -16.29
C SER A 212 -20.53 19.74 -16.93
N ALA A 213 -19.72 18.91 -16.27
CA ALA A 213 -18.44 18.44 -16.78
C ALA A 213 -18.20 16.99 -16.35
N THR A 214 -18.13 16.12 -17.35
CA THR A 214 -17.77 14.72 -17.19
C THR A 214 -16.38 14.49 -17.79
N LYS A 215 -15.93 13.24 -17.85
CA LYS A 215 -14.68 12.88 -18.53
C LYS A 215 -14.76 13.06 -20.05
N ALA A 216 -15.96 12.91 -20.61
CA ALA A 216 -16.19 12.84 -22.05
C ALA A 216 -16.74 14.16 -22.64
N GLU A 217 -17.50 14.91 -21.85
CA GLU A 217 -18.26 16.05 -22.35
C GLU A 217 -18.47 17.13 -21.28
N CYS A 218 -18.70 18.35 -21.74
CA CYS A 218 -19.15 19.48 -20.95
C CYS A 218 -20.46 19.98 -21.50
N GLY A 219 -21.33 20.46 -20.65
CA GLY A 219 -22.65 20.94 -21.02
C GLY A 219 -23.07 22.20 -20.28
N VAL A 220 -24.03 22.90 -20.89
CA VAL A 220 -24.81 23.95 -20.27
C VAL A 220 -26.26 23.49 -20.27
N GLU A 221 -26.88 23.51 -19.11
CA GLU A 221 -28.21 22.92 -18.91
C GLU A 221 -29.13 23.96 -18.27
N LEU A 222 -30.37 24.00 -18.75
CA LEU A 222 -31.47 24.59 -18.02
C LEU A 222 -32.15 23.46 -17.23
N TYR A 223 -31.91 23.42 -15.94
CA TYR A 223 -32.53 22.42 -15.06
C TYR A 223 -33.88 22.93 -14.54
N ILE A 224 -34.94 22.16 -14.81
CA ILE A 224 -36.32 22.50 -14.46
C ILE A 224 -36.79 21.53 -13.37
N ASP A 225 -37.03 22.05 -12.18
CA ASP A 225 -37.60 21.31 -11.05
C ASP A 225 -38.56 22.20 -10.30
N ARG A 226 -39.83 22.01 -10.52
CA ARG A 226 -40.91 22.78 -9.87
C ARG A 226 -41.50 22.09 -8.63
N GLY A 227 -40.88 20.99 -8.21
CA GLY A 227 -41.24 20.20 -7.04
C GLY A 227 -42.13 18.99 -7.38
N LYS A 228 -42.30 18.10 -6.40
CA LYS A 228 -43.01 16.81 -6.58
C LYS A 228 -44.47 16.94 -6.93
N GLU A 229 -45.10 18.06 -6.56
CA GLU A 229 -46.52 18.30 -6.84
C GLU A 229 -46.78 18.73 -8.30
N ARG A 230 -45.74 18.87 -9.13
CA ARG A 230 -45.79 19.34 -10.52
C ARG A 230 -44.91 18.49 -11.44
N GLU A 231 -44.96 17.18 -11.26
CA GLU A 231 -44.15 16.23 -12.06
C GLU A 231 -44.42 16.38 -13.56
N GLU A 232 -45.70 16.57 -13.95
CA GLU A 232 -46.09 16.77 -15.37
C GLU A 232 -45.48 18.06 -15.96
N GLU A 233 -45.18 19.08 -15.16
CA GLU A 233 -44.51 20.31 -15.62
C GLU A 233 -42.99 20.18 -15.68
N ASN A 234 -42.45 19.15 -15.07
CA ASN A 234 -40.98 18.87 -15.03
C ASN A 234 -40.54 17.98 -16.21
N GLU A 235 -41.47 17.35 -16.93
CA GLU A 235 -41.21 16.46 -18.08
C GLU A 235 -41.24 17.17 -19.46
N LEU A 236 -41.38 18.50 -19.47
CA LEU A 236 -41.33 19.33 -20.66
C LEU A 236 -39.92 19.86 -20.93
#